data_e5094900189381931d0b5bc0be8fd8d2
#
_entry.id   e5094900189381931d0b5bc0be8fd8d2
#
_cell.length_a   1.000
_cell.length_b   1.000
_cell.length_c   1.000
_cell.angle_alpha   90.00
_cell.angle_beta   90.00
_cell.angle_gamma   90.00
#
_symmetry.space_group_name_H-M   'P 1'
#
loop_
_entity.id
_entity.type
_entity.pdbx_description
1 polymer ?
#
loop_
_entity_poly.entity_id
_entity_poly.type
_entity_poly.pdbx_seq_one_letter_code
_entity_poly.pdbx_strand_id
1 'polypeptide(L)'
;MTVLATLRDVGFEEWLGKINTACGRFCAKTLGPGFSGAMQEFRAHALRLSVVDVSQARLYRTPREIARSDGAHFFTVFQLRGSALMEQGDRQTVLSAGDITLIDASRPSSFTFQRDSRQISLLLP
;
A
#
# COMPACT_ATOMS: atom_id res chain seq x y z
N MET A 1 7.29 2.47 -21.22
CA MET A 1 6.13 2.40 -20.34
C MET A 1 5.50 3.78 -20.21
N THR A 2 4.21 3.79 -20.22
CA THR A 2 3.47 5.04 -20.14
C THR A 2 3.60 5.70 -18.78
N VAL A 3 3.47 6.99 -18.78
CA VAL A 3 3.67 7.83 -17.63
C VAL A 3 2.67 7.51 -16.52
N LEU A 4 3.18 7.44 -15.28
CA LEU A 4 2.38 7.28 -14.07
C LEU A 4 2.03 8.64 -13.44
N ALA A 5 2.10 9.71 -14.24
CA ALA A 5 2.04 11.07 -13.71
C ALA A 5 0.67 11.42 -13.13
N THR A 6 -0.40 10.87 -13.69
CA THR A 6 -1.75 11.22 -13.27
C THR A 6 -2.56 9.98 -13.00
N LEU A 7 -2.88 9.77 -11.73
CA LEU A 7 -3.85 8.79 -11.30
C LEU A 7 -5.12 9.54 -10.90
N ARG A 8 -6.27 8.94 -11.19
CA ARG A 8 -7.53 9.55 -10.82
C ARG A 8 -7.86 9.24 -9.38
N ASP A 9 -8.12 10.26 -8.58
CA ASP A 9 -8.60 10.10 -7.22
C ASP A 9 -9.98 9.45 -7.21
N VAL A 10 -10.19 8.56 -6.24
CA VAL A 10 -11.47 7.88 -6.02
C VAL A 10 -11.83 8.00 -4.54
N GLY A 11 -13.07 7.67 -4.20
CA GLY A 11 -13.50 7.66 -2.81
C GLY A 11 -12.82 6.54 -2.01
N PHE A 12 -12.89 6.66 -0.70
CA PHE A 12 -12.20 5.76 0.22
C PHE A 12 -12.59 4.29 0.00
N GLU A 13 -13.88 4.00 -0.11
CA GLU A 13 -14.33 2.61 -0.27
C GLU A 13 -13.87 2.02 -1.60
N GLU A 14 -13.91 2.81 -2.67
CA GLU A 14 -13.45 2.36 -3.96
C GLU A 14 -11.94 2.14 -3.95
N TRP A 15 -11.19 3.05 -3.30
CA TRP A 15 -9.74 2.92 -3.17
C TRP A 15 -9.37 1.64 -2.41
N LEU A 16 -10.03 1.38 -1.27
CA LEU A 16 -9.76 0.19 -0.48
C LEU A 16 -10.10 -1.09 -1.25
N GLY A 17 -11.17 -1.06 -2.03
CA GLY A 17 -11.52 -2.18 -2.90
C GLY A 17 -10.45 -2.47 -3.93
N LYS A 18 -9.89 -1.44 -4.53
CA LYS A 18 -8.77 -1.60 -5.49
C LYS A 18 -7.53 -2.16 -4.82
N ILE A 19 -7.20 -1.69 -3.62
CA ILE A 19 -6.08 -2.21 -2.84
C ILE A 19 -6.27 -3.70 -2.59
N ASN A 20 -7.45 -4.10 -2.13
CA ASN A 20 -7.73 -5.49 -1.80
C ASN A 20 -7.72 -6.41 -3.03
N THR A 21 -8.03 -5.89 -4.18
CA THR A 21 -7.98 -6.67 -5.42
C THR A 21 -6.55 -6.84 -5.92
N ALA A 22 -5.74 -5.79 -5.85
CA ALA A 22 -4.42 -5.77 -6.47
C ALA A 22 -3.29 -6.13 -5.53
N CYS A 23 -3.36 -5.70 -4.27
CA CYS A 23 -2.25 -5.80 -3.32
C CYS A 23 -2.46 -6.87 -2.25
N GLY A 24 -3.64 -7.42 -2.14
CA GLY A 24 -3.99 -8.38 -1.09
C GLY A 24 -4.88 -7.77 -0.02
N ARG A 25 -5.19 -8.57 0.99
CA ARG A 25 -6.18 -8.20 2.01
C ARG A 25 -5.62 -7.18 2.99
N PHE A 26 -6.27 -6.04 3.06
CA PHE A 26 -5.95 -4.98 4.01
C PHE A 26 -7.23 -4.41 4.60
N CYS A 27 -7.11 -3.90 5.83
CA CYS A 27 -8.07 -2.97 6.39
C CYS A 27 -7.53 -1.56 6.26
N ALA A 28 -8.41 -0.57 6.31
CA ALA A 28 -7.99 0.81 6.29
C ALA A 28 -8.96 1.68 7.07
N LYS A 29 -8.46 2.83 7.50
CA LYS A 29 -9.31 3.88 8.08
C LYS A 29 -8.77 5.23 7.67
N THR A 30 -9.66 6.21 7.55
CA THR A 30 -9.25 7.58 7.29
C THR A 30 -8.75 8.21 8.59
N LEU A 31 -7.80 9.14 8.45
CA LEU A 31 -7.25 9.88 9.60
C LEU A 31 -7.96 11.21 9.81
N GLY A 32 -8.84 11.59 8.90
CA GLY A 32 -9.57 12.85 8.98
C GLY A 32 -10.33 13.08 7.69
N PRO A 33 -10.94 14.26 7.51
CA PRO A 33 -11.79 14.53 6.34
C PRO A 33 -11.00 14.74 5.05
N GLY A 34 -9.69 14.82 5.12
CA GLY A 34 -8.83 15.11 3.97
C GLY A 34 -8.32 13.90 3.21
N PHE A 35 -9.00 12.76 3.30
CA PHE A 35 -8.56 11.58 2.55
C PHE A 35 -8.53 11.86 1.05
N SER A 36 -7.45 11.40 0.41
CA SER A 36 -7.40 11.26 -1.04
C SER A 36 -6.72 9.95 -1.36
N GLY A 37 -7.12 9.32 -2.43
CA GLY A 37 -6.54 8.04 -2.82
C GLY A 37 -6.76 7.74 -4.28
N ALA A 38 -5.76 7.12 -4.88
CA ALA A 38 -5.81 6.61 -6.25
C ALA A 38 -4.89 5.42 -6.31
N MET A 39 -5.13 4.51 -7.25
CA MET A 39 -4.17 3.45 -7.51
C MET A 39 -4.38 2.88 -8.89
N GLN A 40 -3.31 2.29 -9.42
CA GLN A 40 -3.36 1.61 -10.70
C GLN A 40 -2.48 0.38 -10.65
N GLU A 41 -3.02 -0.73 -11.13
CA GLU A 41 -2.29 -1.98 -11.24
C GLU A 41 -1.68 -2.09 -12.63
N PHE A 42 -0.44 -2.58 -12.69
CA PHE A 42 0.25 -2.92 -13.93
C PHE A 42 0.68 -4.37 -13.86
N ARG A 43 0.57 -5.06 -14.97
CA ARG A 43 1.03 -6.43 -15.09
C ARG A 43 2.02 -6.55 -16.22
N ALA A 44 3.12 -7.28 -15.95
CA ALA A 44 4.10 -7.64 -16.96
C ALA A 44 4.49 -9.08 -16.70
N HIS A 45 4.04 -9.98 -17.55
CA HIS A 45 4.22 -11.42 -17.37
C HIS A 45 3.60 -11.86 -16.03
N ALA A 46 4.39 -12.46 -15.15
CA ALA A 46 3.92 -12.90 -13.84
C ALA A 46 3.98 -11.80 -12.75
N LEU A 47 4.53 -10.63 -13.08
CA LEU A 47 4.67 -9.56 -12.12
C LEU A 47 3.39 -8.75 -12.00
N ARG A 48 2.99 -8.49 -10.75
CA ARG A 48 1.88 -7.58 -10.44
C ARG A 48 2.44 -6.43 -9.63
N LEU A 49 2.34 -5.24 -10.19
CA LEU A 49 2.88 -4.03 -9.61
C LEU A 49 1.75 -3.02 -9.47
N SER A 50 1.67 -2.37 -8.34
CA SER A 50 0.64 -1.36 -8.09
C SER A 50 1.28 -0.04 -7.73
N VAL A 51 0.76 1.04 -8.34
CA VAL A 51 1.11 2.39 -7.92
C VAL A 51 -0.02 2.88 -7.05
N VAL A 52 0.30 3.29 -5.83
CA VAL A 52 -0.69 3.65 -4.81
C VAL A 52 -0.43 5.09 -4.37
N ASP A 53 -1.40 5.95 -4.62
CA ASP A 53 -1.43 7.31 -4.08
C ASP A 53 -2.40 7.33 -2.92
N VAL A 54 -2.00 7.94 -1.82
CA VAL A 54 -2.85 8.04 -0.64
C VAL A 54 -2.41 9.19 0.27
N SER A 55 -3.39 9.82 0.91
CA SER A 55 -3.19 10.82 1.94
C SER A 55 -4.28 10.66 2.99
N GLN A 56 -3.95 10.86 4.25
CA GLN A 56 -4.87 10.87 5.38
C GLN A 56 -5.58 9.53 5.58
N ALA A 57 -4.79 8.45 5.58
CA ALA A 57 -5.31 7.10 5.85
C ALA A 57 -4.26 6.25 6.56
N ARG A 58 -4.75 5.23 7.24
CA ARG A 58 -3.93 4.15 7.77
C ARG A 58 -4.37 2.85 7.12
N LEU A 59 -3.41 2.13 6.58
CA LEU A 59 -3.62 0.83 5.92
C LEU A 59 -2.94 -0.23 6.78
N TYR A 60 -3.67 -1.30 7.12
CA TYR A 60 -3.11 -2.27 8.06
C TYR A 60 -3.65 -3.68 7.81
N ARG A 61 -2.90 -4.66 8.28
CA ARG A 61 -3.29 -6.06 8.26
C ARG A 61 -3.20 -6.62 9.66
N THR A 62 -4.29 -7.24 10.10
CA THR A 62 -4.35 -8.00 11.35
C THR A 62 -4.25 -9.49 11.02
N PRO A 63 -4.15 -10.38 12.03
CA PRO A 63 -4.19 -11.82 11.77
C PRO A 63 -5.41 -12.26 10.96
N ARG A 64 -6.51 -11.54 11.05
CA ARG A 64 -7.73 -11.84 10.30
C ARG A 64 -7.52 -11.70 8.79
N GLU A 65 -6.91 -10.59 8.34
CA GLU A 65 -6.62 -10.39 6.92
C GLU A 65 -5.59 -11.38 6.42
N ILE A 66 -4.59 -11.67 7.25
CA ILE A 66 -3.55 -12.63 6.92
C ILE A 66 -4.13 -14.01 6.69
N ALA A 67 -5.05 -14.44 7.56
CA ALA A 67 -5.71 -15.75 7.46
C ALA A 67 -6.54 -15.89 6.19
N ARG A 68 -6.98 -14.77 5.60
CA ARG A 68 -7.78 -14.74 4.36
C ARG A 68 -6.96 -14.55 3.11
N SER A 69 -5.65 -14.46 3.25
CA SER A 69 -4.75 -14.25 2.12
C SER A 69 -4.37 -15.58 1.49
N ASP A 70 -4.04 -15.54 0.21
CA ASP A 70 -3.81 -16.73 -0.59
C ASP A 70 -2.35 -16.85 -1.07
N GLY A 71 -1.41 -16.79 -0.16
CA GLY A 71 -0.08 -17.30 -0.45
C GLY A 71 0.97 -16.30 -0.90
N ALA A 72 0.71 -15.01 -0.86
CA ALA A 72 1.80 -14.04 -1.03
C ALA A 72 2.65 -14.05 0.23
N HIS A 73 3.99 -14.05 0.06
CA HIS A 73 4.90 -14.15 1.19
C HIS A 73 5.49 -12.81 1.59
N PHE A 74 5.71 -11.93 0.64
CA PHE A 74 6.34 -10.64 0.89
C PHE A 74 5.75 -9.56 0.00
N PHE A 75 5.76 -8.32 0.52
CA PHE A 75 5.54 -7.13 -0.30
C PHE A 75 6.84 -6.35 -0.35
N THR A 76 7.26 -5.92 -1.54
CA THR A 76 8.32 -4.93 -1.66
C THR A 76 7.65 -3.59 -1.94
N VAL A 77 7.99 -2.59 -1.14
CA VAL A 77 7.40 -1.25 -1.24
C VAL A 77 8.50 -0.24 -1.51
N PHE A 78 8.30 0.53 -2.57
CA PHE A 78 9.18 1.63 -2.95
C PHE A 78 8.45 2.93 -2.65
N GLN A 79 9.02 3.77 -1.80
CA GLN A 79 8.46 5.08 -1.53
C GLN A 79 8.93 6.03 -2.62
N LEU A 80 8.03 6.43 -3.51
CA LEU A 80 8.38 7.30 -4.64
C LEU A 80 8.29 8.77 -4.29
N ARG A 81 7.30 9.16 -3.49
CA ARG A 81 7.03 10.55 -3.18
C ARG A 81 6.39 10.63 -1.80
N GLY A 82 6.70 11.70 -1.05
CA GLY A 82 6.18 11.88 0.29
C GLY A 82 6.79 10.90 1.26
N SER A 83 6.07 10.61 2.32
CA SER A 83 6.54 9.72 3.38
C SER A 83 5.42 8.86 3.92
N ALA A 84 5.81 7.80 4.62
CA ALA A 84 4.87 6.91 5.30
C ALA A 84 5.52 6.35 6.56
N LEU A 85 4.74 6.18 7.61
CA LEU A 85 5.18 5.47 8.80
C LEU A 85 4.83 4.00 8.64
N MET A 86 5.83 3.14 8.66
CA MET A 86 5.65 1.70 8.52
C MET A 86 5.96 1.01 9.83
N GLU A 87 5.09 0.09 10.23
CA GLU A 87 5.25 -0.66 11.46
C GLU A 87 5.02 -2.16 11.21
N GLN A 88 5.93 -2.98 11.71
CA GLN A 88 5.76 -4.43 11.71
C GLN A 88 6.50 -5.02 12.91
N GLY A 89 5.76 -5.74 13.76
CA GLY A 89 6.28 -6.20 15.02
C GLY A 89 6.61 -5.02 15.91
N ASP A 90 7.78 -5.04 16.51
CA ASP A 90 8.31 -3.92 17.30
C ASP A 90 9.21 -3.00 16.46
N ARG A 91 9.20 -3.14 15.15
CA ARG A 91 9.92 -2.26 14.22
C ARG A 91 9.01 -1.12 13.76
N GLN A 92 9.59 0.06 13.71
CA GLN A 92 8.91 1.26 13.25
C GLN A 92 9.89 2.08 12.42
N THR A 93 9.49 2.47 11.23
CA THR A 93 10.37 3.18 10.30
C THR A 93 9.57 4.21 9.52
N VAL A 94 10.16 5.39 9.33
CA VAL A 94 9.62 6.37 8.40
C VAL A 94 10.25 6.13 7.04
N LEU A 95 9.42 5.82 6.06
CA LEU A 95 9.85 5.70 4.67
C LEU A 95 9.80 7.07 4.02
N SER A 96 10.91 7.47 3.42
CA SER A 96 11.02 8.71 2.67
C SER A 96 11.24 8.40 1.19
N ALA A 97 11.04 9.40 0.33
CA ALA A 97 11.22 9.20 -1.11
C ALA A 97 12.59 8.59 -1.42
N GLY A 98 12.58 7.50 -2.17
CA GLY A 98 13.78 6.73 -2.50
C GLY A 98 13.97 5.48 -1.64
N ASP A 99 13.25 5.35 -0.53
CA ASP A 99 13.38 4.19 0.35
C ASP A 99 12.66 2.98 -0.21
N ILE A 100 13.20 1.82 0.11
CA ILE A 100 12.64 0.52 -0.24
C ILE A 100 12.53 -0.29 1.04
N THR A 101 11.40 -0.98 1.21
CA THR A 101 11.23 -1.88 2.35
C THR A 101 10.61 -3.20 1.91
N LEU A 102 10.92 -4.24 2.66
CA LEU A 102 10.36 -5.58 2.47
C LEU A 102 9.48 -5.87 3.68
N ILE A 103 8.22 -6.21 3.40
CA ILE A 103 7.22 -6.50 4.42
C ILE A 103 6.90 -8.00 4.38
N ASP A 104 6.98 -8.64 5.53
CA ASP A 104 6.55 -10.03 5.68
C ASP A 104 5.02 -10.08 5.69
N ALA A 105 4.45 -10.64 4.64
CA ALA A 105 2.99 -10.69 4.46
C ALA A 105 2.31 -11.67 5.44
N SER A 106 3.06 -12.53 6.12
CA SER A 106 2.52 -13.47 7.08
C SER A 106 2.37 -12.89 8.48
N ARG A 107 2.76 -11.63 8.67
CA ARG A 107 2.74 -10.96 9.97
C ARG A 107 1.95 -9.66 9.90
N PRO A 108 1.30 -9.26 11.00
CA PRO A 108 0.62 -7.97 11.02
C PRO A 108 1.56 -6.81 10.69
N SER A 109 1.03 -5.83 9.98
CA SER A 109 1.78 -4.65 9.58
C SER A 109 0.84 -3.46 9.42
N SER A 110 1.40 -2.25 9.42
CA SER A 110 0.63 -1.06 9.14
C SER A 110 1.46 0.01 8.44
N PHE A 111 0.78 0.80 7.63
CA PHE A 111 1.30 2.02 7.03
C PHE A 111 0.39 3.17 7.43
N THR A 112 0.97 4.25 7.91
CA THR A 112 0.23 5.48 8.24
C THR A 112 0.67 6.58 7.30
N PHE A 113 -0.29 7.17 6.59
CA PHE A 113 -0.05 8.21 5.60
C PHE A 113 -0.74 9.49 6.07
N GLN A 114 0.01 10.37 6.70
CA GLN A 114 -0.54 11.64 7.18
C GLN A 114 -0.59 12.72 6.09
N ARG A 115 0.27 12.57 5.09
CA ARG A 115 0.38 13.51 3.96
C ARG A 115 0.41 12.72 2.66
N ASP A 116 0.42 13.44 1.55
CA ASP A 116 0.48 12.83 0.23
C ASP A 116 1.66 11.86 0.12
N SER A 117 1.38 10.69 -0.39
CA SER A 117 2.36 9.63 -0.54
C SER A 117 2.10 8.89 -1.84
N ARG A 118 3.17 8.54 -2.53
CA ARG A 118 3.09 7.61 -3.67
C ARG A 118 4.05 6.46 -3.41
N GLN A 119 3.51 5.25 -3.48
CA GLN A 119 4.29 4.02 -3.34
C GLN A 119 4.09 3.14 -4.55
N ILE A 120 5.13 2.35 -4.86
CA ILE A 120 4.98 1.19 -5.73
C ILE A 120 5.02 -0.04 -4.85
N SER A 121 4.01 -0.89 -4.98
CA SER A 121 3.93 -2.15 -4.25
C SER A 121 4.09 -3.30 -5.23
N LEU A 122 4.98 -4.22 -4.90
CA LEU A 122 5.23 -5.43 -5.68
C LEU A 122 4.98 -6.63 -4.79
N LEU A 123 4.06 -7.48 -5.21
CA LEU A 123 3.69 -8.68 -4.47
C LEU A 123 4.61 -9.82 -4.90
N LEU A 124 5.30 -10.42 -3.95
CA LEU A 124 6.24 -11.51 -4.21
C LEU A 124 5.70 -12.82 -3.64
N PRO A 125 5.80 -13.91 -4.40
CA PRO A 125 5.38 -15.23 -3.93
C PRO A 125 6.25 -15.77 -2.80
#